data_8fe6fbad4e95497af00192385ca1e486
#
_entry.id   8fe6fbad4e95497af00192385ca1e486
#
_cell.length_a   1.000
_cell.length_b   1.000
_cell.length_c   1.000
_cell.angle_alpha   90.00
_cell.angle_beta   90.00
_cell.angle_gamma   90.00
#
_symmetry.space_group_name_H-M   'P 1'
#
loop_
_entity.id
_entity.type
_entity.pdbx_description
1 polymer ?
#
loop_
_entity_poly.entity_id
_entity_poly.type
_entity_poly.pdbx_seq_one_letter_code
_entity_poly.pdbx_strand_id
1 'polypeptide(L)'
;KGLDVSLTAIQMCKKLYENDPTKSFELLEKTSDLKYDLVLSLDVIYHLVEDDIFHSHLKNIFKSSNKYVIVYSSNFDDKHTGIVEHVRHRNFTKWIEKNVLDFKLVDKVLNKFPYTGDGSNTSLADFYFYEKK
;
A
#
# COMPACT_ATOMS: atom_id res chain seq x y z
N LYS A 1 7.72 -8.67 8.41
CA LYS A 1 6.38 -9.20 8.72
C LYS A 1 5.41 -8.89 7.61
N GLY A 2 4.70 -9.89 7.06
CA GLY A 2 3.63 -9.72 6.09
C GLY A 2 2.26 -9.74 6.78
N LEU A 3 1.37 -8.84 6.36
CA LEU A 3 -0.02 -8.77 6.82
C LEU A 3 -0.96 -8.86 5.63
N ASP A 4 -2.02 -9.64 5.74
CA ASP A 4 -3.06 -9.76 4.71
C ASP A 4 -4.42 -10.00 5.36
N VAL A 5 -5.50 -9.65 4.68
CA VAL A 5 -6.87 -9.93 5.12
C VAL A 5 -7.30 -11.36 4.78
N SER A 6 -6.61 -12.01 3.84
CA SER A 6 -6.89 -13.37 3.37
C SER A 6 -6.18 -14.41 4.22
N LEU A 7 -6.95 -15.23 4.93
CA LEU A 7 -6.39 -16.39 5.65
C LEU A 7 -5.66 -17.34 4.71
N THR A 8 -6.18 -17.55 3.50
CA THR A 8 -5.55 -18.41 2.49
C THR A 8 -4.19 -17.89 2.09
N ALA A 9 -4.05 -16.58 1.79
CA ALA A 9 -2.77 -15.96 1.46
C ALA A 9 -1.76 -16.12 2.60
N ILE A 10 -2.18 -15.88 3.84
CA ILE A 10 -1.33 -16.06 5.02
C ILE A 10 -0.86 -17.52 5.16
N GLN A 11 -1.74 -18.51 4.98
CA GLN A 11 -1.38 -19.92 5.04
C GLN A 11 -0.38 -20.32 3.94
N MET A 12 -0.59 -19.83 2.71
CA MET A 12 0.34 -20.04 1.59
C MET A 12 1.71 -19.45 1.89
N CYS A 13 1.76 -18.21 2.37
CA CYS A 13 3.03 -17.55 2.73
C CYS A 13 3.75 -18.30 3.87
N LYS A 14 3.03 -18.72 4.91
CA LYS A 14 3.61 -19.51 6.00
C LYS A 14 4.22 -20.83 5.51
N LYS A 15 3.54 -21.52 4.60
CA LYS A 15 4.05 -22.76 3.99
C LYS A 15 5.26 -22.51 3.10
N LEU A 16 5.19 -21.47 2.24
CA LEU A 16 6.26 -21.14 1.31
C LEU A 16 7.57 -20.77 2.02
N TYR A 17 7.46 -20.12 3.18
CA TYR A 17 8.59 -19.63 3.95
C TYR A 17 8.77 -20.36 5.30
N GLU A 18 8.30 -21.62 5.41
CA GLU A 18 8.33 -22.40 6.67
C GLU A 18 9.73 -22.57 7.25
N ASN A 19 10.76 -22.60 6.39
CA ASN A 19 12.16 -22.76 6.78
C ASN A 19 12.92 -21.43 6.90
N ASP A 20 12.24 -20.27 6.79
CA ASP A 20 12.86 -18.95 6.89
C ASP A 20 12.38 -18.22 8.16
N PRO A 21 13.14 -18.31 9.27
CA PRO A 21 12.74 -17.69 10.54
C PRO A 21 12.78 -16.15 10.53
N THR A 22 13.31 -15.54 9.47
CA THR A 22 13.33 -14.07 9.33
C THR A 22 11.99 -13.52 8.87
N LYS A 23 11.06 -14.38 8.44
CA LYS A 23 9.74 -14.00 7.93
C LYS A 23 8.62 -14.44 8.86
N SER A 24 7.63 -13.59 8.99
CA SER A 24 6.40 -13.90 9.72
C SER A 24 5.18 -13.34 8.99
N PHE A 25 4.04 -14.05 9.06
CA PHE A 25 2.81 -13.69 8.35
C PHE A 25 1.61 -13.84 9.27
N GLU A 26 0.77 -12.81 9.33
CA GLU A 26 -0.41 -12.76 10.20
C GLU A 26 -1.58 -12.10 9.48
N LEU A 27 -2.80 -12.45 9.91
CA LEU A 27 -3.99 -11.73 9.47
C LEU A 27 -3.91 -10.26 9.93
N LEU A 28 -4.37 -9.37 9.07
CA LEU A 28 -4.54 -7.97 9.40
C LEU A 28 -5.71 -7.84 10.39
N GLU A 29 -5.40 -7.95 11.67
CA GLU A 29 -6.35 -7.65 12.74
C GLU A 29 -6.29 -6.17 13.11
N LYS A 30 -7.38 -5.70 13.71
CA LYS A 30 -7.52 -4.28 14.10
C LYS A 30 -6.36 -3.88 15.01
N THR A 31 -5.53 -2.97 14.49
CA THR A 31 -4.51 -2.20 15.21
C THR A 31 -3.52 -3.00 16.05
N SER A 32 -2.39 -3.40 15.46
CA SER A 32 -1.22 -3.67 16.26
C SER A 32 -0.51 -2.33 16.57
N ASP A 33 -0.12 -2.10 17.82
CA ASP A 33 0.75 -0.96 18.20
C ASP A 33 2.22 -1.21 17.83
N LEU A 34 2.48 -2.24 17.04
CA LEU A 34 3.81 -2.59 16.58
C LEU A 34 4.36 -1.51 15.65
N LYS A 35 5.64 -1.23 15.83
CA LYS A 35 6.38 -0.24 15.06
C LYS A 35 7.49 -0.91 14.28
N TYR A 36 7.69 -0.44 13.06
CA TYR A 36 8.70 -0.93 12.14
C TYR A 36 9.50 0.26 11.58
N ASP A 37 10.76 0.06 11.26
CA ASP A 37 11.56 1.11 10.62
C ASP A 37 11.10 1.39 9.19
N LEU A 38 10.61 0.36 8.50
CA LEU A 38 10.06 0.45 7.16
C LEU A 38 8.71 -0.25 7.07
N VAL A 39 7.72 0.42 6.50
CA VAL A 39 6.42 -0.15 6.18
C VAL A 39 6.18 -0.07 4.67
N LEU A 40 5.66 -1.16 4.09
CA LEU A 40 5.37 -1.26 2.67
C LEU A 40 3.86 -1.43 2.44
N SER A 41 3.31 -0.72 1.45
CA SER A 41 1.97 -0.95 0.91
C SER A 41 2.09 -1.02 -0.62
N LEU A 42 2.10 -2.24 -1.14
CA LEU A 42 2.39 -2.52 -2.54
C LEU A 42 1.16 -3.12 -3.23
N ASP A 43 0.62 -2.44 -4.23
CA ASP A 43 -0.57 -2.85 -4.99
C ASP A 43 -1.84 -3.06 -4.12
N VAL A 44 -2.00 -2.29 -3.05
CA VAL A 44 -3.11 -2.46 -2.10
C VAL A 44 -4.16 -1.36 -2.23
N ILE A 45 -3.73 -0.09 -2.19
CA ILE A 45 -4.63 1.02 -1.88
C ILE A 45 -5.70 1.29 -2.93
N TYR A 46 -5.48 0.97 -4.19
CA TYR A 46 -6.51 1.10 -5.24
C TYR A 46 -7.56 -0.02 -5.22
N HIS A 47 -7.33 -1.10 -4.46
CA HIS A 47 -8.33 -2.14 -4.17
C HIS A 47 -9.22 -1.79 -2.96
N LEU A 48 -8.87 -0.75 -2.20
CA LEU A 48 -9.67 -0.28 -1.07
C LEU A 48 -10.73 0.71 -1.57
N VAL A 49 -11.83 0.18 -2.10
CA VAL A 49 -12.85 0.97 -2.79
C VAL A 49 -13.58 1.92 -1.85
N GLU A 50 -13.87 1.49 -0.62
CA GLU A 50 -14.54 2.29 0.41
C GLU A 50 -13.58 3.33 1.00
N ASP A 51 -14.07 4.55 1.15
CA ASP A 51 -13.26 5.67 1.65
C ASP A 51 -12.76 5.45 3.08
N ASP A 52 -13.60 4.89 3.96
CA ASP A 52 -13.22 4.63 5.35
C ASP A 52 -12.12 3.59 5.47
N ILE A 53 -12.18 2.52 4.65
CA ILE A 53 -11.15 1.48 4.61
C ILE A 53 -9.84 2.06 4.06
N PHE A 54 -9.89 2.81 2.96
CA PHE A 54 -8.75 3.49 2.39
C PHE A 54 -8.08 4.46 3.38
N HIS A 55 -8.86 5.32 4.04
CA HIS A 55 -8.34 6.27 5.03
C HIS A 55 -7.75 5.58 6.24
N SER A 56 -8.40 4.52 6.72
CA SER A 56 -7.93 3.72 7.86
C SER A 56 -6.61 3.02 7.53
N HIS A 57 -6.51 2.41 6.35
CA HIS A 57 -5.30 1.75 5.88
C HIS A 57 -4.12 2.73 5.80
N LEU A 58 -4.29 3.87 5.14
CA LEU A 58 -3.23 4.88 5.05
C LEU A 58 -2.79 5.35 6.45
N LYS A 59 -3.72 5.71 7.33
CA LYS A 59 -3.37 6.09 8.71
C LYS A 59 -2.56 4.99 9.42
N ASN A 60 -2.95 3.73 9.25
CA ASN A 60 -2.31 2.60 9.92
C ASN A 60 -0.89 2.36 9.44
N ILE A 61 -0.62 2.39 8.11
CA ILE A 61 0.73 2.18 7.60
C ILE A 61 1.71 3.27 8.07
N PHE A 62 1.29 4.53 8.10
CA PHE A 62 2.12 5.62 8.63
C PHE A 62 2.25 5.56 10.15
N LYS A 63 1.16 5.27 10.89
CA LYS A 63 1.22 5.05 12.34
C LYS A 63 2.17 3.92 12.70
N SER A 64 2.26 2.86 11.92
CA SER A 64 3.12 1.70 12.19
C SER A 64 4.58 1.91 11.81
N SER A 65 4.94 3.02 11.19
CA SER A 65 6.32 3.31 10.79
C SER A 65 7.04 4.23 11.77
N ASN A 66 8.30 3.86 12.07
CA ASN A 66 9.23 4.72 12.81
C ASN A 66 10.03 5.65 11.89
N LYS A 67 10.30 5.25 10.63
CA LYS A 67 11.20 5.98 9.74
C LYS A 67 10.69 6.13 8.32
N TYR A 68 10.34 5.02 7.66
CA TYR A 68 10.06 5.03 6.22
C TYR A 68 8.76 4.32 5.89
N VAL A 69 8.04 4.88 4.91
CA VAL A 69 6.90 4.20 4.27
C VAL A 69 7.11 4.22 2.76
N ILE A 70 6.92 3.08 2.10
CA ILE A 70 6.91 2.99 0.64
C ILE A 70 5.52 2.56 0.20
N VAL A 71 4.94 3.34 -0.69
CA VAL A 71 3.67 3.02 -1.34
C VAL A 71 3.91 2.79 -2.83
N TYR A 72 3.46 1.64 -3.34
CA TYR A 72 3.39 1.38 -4.77
C TYR A 72 1.94 1.38 -5.19
N SER A 73 1.54 2.38 -5.97
CA SER A 73 0.16 2.55 -6.41
C SER A 73 0.04 3.60 -7.51
N SER A 74 -1.09 3.59 -8.21
CA SER A 74 -1.55 4.71 -9.03
C SER A 74 -1.87 5.93 -8.16
N ASN A 75 -1.71 7.15 -8.71
CA ASN A 75 -1.88 8.40 -7.97
C ASN A 75 -2.63 9.46 -8.80
N PHE A 76 -3.86 9.18 -9.14
CA PHE A 76 -4.78 10.10 -9.81
C PHE A 76 -6.21 9.81 -9.37
N ASP A 77 -7.08 10.81 -9.43
CA ASP A 77 -8.49 10.62 -9.12
C ASP A 77 -9.22 10.06 -10.34
N ASP A 78 -9.76 8.86 -10.19
CA ASP A 78 -10.66 8.28 -11.19
C ASP A 78 -12.06 8.89 -11.04
N LYS A 79 -12.64 9.29 -12.16
CA LYS A 79 -14.04 9.79 -12.18
C LYS A 79 -15.08 8.67 -12.13
N HIS A 80 -14.71 7.52 -11.57
CA HIS A 80 -15.61 6.39 -11.36
C HIS A 80 -16.38 6.00 -12.64
N THR A 81 -15.65 5.51 -13.63
CA THR A 81 -16.26 5.08 -14.90
C THR A 81 -16.97 3.73 -14.78
N GLY A 82 -17.02 3.11 -13.60
CA GLY A 82 -17.73 1.85 -13.35
C GLY A 82 -17.17 0.62 -14.11
N ILE A 83 -16.00 0.74 -14.72
CA ILE A 83 -15.44 -0.32 -15.59
C ILE A 83 -14.90 -1.49 -14.76
N VAL A 84 -14.44 -1.24 -13.52
CA VAL A 84 -13.89 -2.28 -12.63
C VAL A 84 -14.38 -2.03 -11.21
N GLU A 85 -15.38 -2.79 -10.75
CA GLU A 85 -16.04 -2.60 -9.45
C GLU A 85 -15.11 -2.68 -8.23
N HIS A 86 -13.99 -3.40 -8.35
CA HIS A 86 -13.04 -3.64 -7.26
C HIS A 86 -11.75 -2.80 -7.36
N VAL A 87 -11.74 -1.77 -8.20
CA VAL A 87 -10.61 -0.84 -8.33
C VAL A 87 -11.11 0.59 -8.31
N ARG A 88 -10.49 1.42 -7.47
CA ARG A 88 -10.74 2.86 -7.41
C ARG A 88 -9.42 3.60 -7.24
N HIS A 89 -9.05 4.33 -8.27
CA HIS A 89 -7.87 5.18 -8.22
C HIS A 89 -8.15 6.47 -7.44
N ARG A 90 -7.20 6.89 -6.63
CA ARG A 90 -7.27 8.15 -5.86
C ARG A 90 -5.92 8.85 -5.86
N ASN A 91 -5.92 10.17 -5.81
CA ASN A 91 -4.72 10.94 -5.58
C ASN A 91 -4.34 10.85 -4.09
N PHE A 92 -3.72 9.72 -3.73
CA PHE A 92 -3.40 9.42 -2.34
C PHE A 92 -2.31 10.33 -1.77
N THR A 93 -1.39 10.85 -2.60
CA THR A 93 -0.33 11.76 -2.12
C THR A 93 -0.92 13.05 -1.57
N LYS A 94 -1.93 13.63 -2.22
CA LYS A 94 -2.66 14.79 -1.70
C LYS A 94 -3.34 14.51 -0.37
N TRP A 95 -3.89 13.30 -0.23
CA TRP A 95 -4.52 12.89 1.02
C TRP A 95 -3.47 12.77 2.14
N ILE A 96 -2.31 12.14 1.87
CA ILE A 96 -1.21 12.00 2.85
C ILE A 96 -0.69 13.38 3.26
N GLU A 97 -0.42 14.26 2.30
CA GLU A 97 0.06 15.63 2.57
C GLU A 97 -0.84 16.38 3.56
N LYS A 98 -2.15 16.20 3.45
CA LYS A 98 -3.14 16.85 4.31
C LYS A 98 -3.30 16.17 5.68
N ASN A 99 -3.16 14.85 5.77
CA ASN A 99 -3.59 14.07 6.93
C ASN A 99 -2.44 13.41 7.71
N VAL A 100 -1.21 13.38 7.16
CA VAL A 100 -0.03 12.75 7.77
C VAL A 100 1.10 13.77 7.81
N LEU A 101 1.08 14.63 8.83
CA LEU A 101 1.97 15.81 8.91
C LEU A 101 3.39 15.49 9.37
N ASP A 102 3.61 14.33 9.97
CA ASP A 102 4.89 13.87 10.51
C ASP A 102 5.75 13.09 9.50
N PHE A 103 5.28 12.97 8.25
CA PHE A 103 6.04 12.41 7.15
C PHE A 103 6.15 13.39 5.98
N LYS A 104 7.19 13.24 5.17
CA LYS A 104 7.38 13.98 3.90
C LYS A 104 7.63 12.99 2.78
N LEU A 105 7.11 13.28 1.58
CA LEU A 105 7.50 12.59 0.36
C LEU A 105 8.93 13.01 0.02
N VAL A 106 9.85 12.05 -0.08
CA VAL A 106 11.27 12.30 -0.34
C VAL A 106 11.70 11.87 -1.73
N ASP A 107 11.00 10.88 -2.32
CA ASP A 107 11.33 10.41 -3.66
C ASP A 107 10.11 9.78 -4.35
N LYS A 108 10.13 9.77 -5.67
CA LYS A 108 9.20 9.07 -6.55
C LYS A 108 9.98 8.34 -7.64
N VAL A 109 9.84 7.02 -7.68
CA VAL A 109 10.44 6.19 -8.74
C VAL A 109 9.34 5.71 -9.68
N LEU A 110 9.46 6.05 -10.95
CA LEU A 110 8.51 5.63 -11.97
C LEU A 110 8.59 4.13 -12.21
N ASN A 111 7.46 3.54 -12.56
CA ASN A 111 7.40 2.15 -12.97
C ASN A 111 8.27 1.91 -14.20
N LYS A 112 8.99 0.78 -14.20
CA LYS A 112 9.82 0.36 -15.33
C LYS A 112 8.98 0.08 -16.60
N PHE A 113 7.72 -0.30 -16.41
CA PHE A 113 6.76 -0.63 -17.47
C PHE A 113 5.52 0.25 -17.35
N PRO A 114 5.62 1.56 -17.68
CA PRO A 114 4.52 2.48 -17.53
C PRO A 114 3.36 2.12 -18.47
N TYR A 115 2.14 2.44 -18.06
CA TYR A 115 0.95 2.23 -18.86
C TYR A 115 1.00 3.04 -20.17
N THR A 116 0.87 2.34 -21.27
CA THR A 116 0.95 2.91 -22.64
C THR A 116 -0.39 2.88 -23.40
N GLY A 117 -1.51 2.62 -22.70
CA GLY A 117 -2.84 2.45 -23.30
C GLY A 117 -3.21 0.98 -23.55
N ASP A 118 -2.26 0.06 -23.41
CA ASP A 118 -2.43 -1.38 -23.48
C ASP A 118 -2.16 -1.99 -22.09
N GLY A 119 -3.11 -2.76 -21.57
CA GLY A 119 -3.04 -3.36 -20.23
C GLY A 119 -2.08 -4.55 -20.11
N SER A 120 -1.45 -5.01 -21.20
CA SER A 120 -0.53 -6.13 -21.17
C SER A 120 0.86 -5.69 -20.70
N ASN A 121 1.32 -6.25 -19.56
CA ASN A 121 2.67 -6.01 -19.01
C ASN A 121 3.02 -4.54 -18.68
N THR A 122 2.01 -3.71 -18.37
CA THR A 122 2.19 -2.30 -18.01
C THR A 122 1.46 -2.00 -16.70
N SER A 123 1.85 -0.92 -16.01
CA SER A 123 1.25 -0.52 -14.74
C SER A 123 0.99 0.97 -14.69
N LEU A 124 -0.11 1.35 -14.05
CA LEU A 124 -0.44 2.73 -13.68
C LEU A 124 0.21 3.18 -12.36
N ALA A 125 0.87 2.24 -11.67
CA ALA A 125 1.45 2.47 -10.36
C ALA A 125 2.91 2.89 -10.46
N ASP A 126 3.32 3.79 -9.56
CA ASP A 126 4.70 4.20 -9.31
C ASP A 126 5.06 3.97 -7.84
N PHE A 127 6.34 4.03 -7.50
CA PHE A 127 6.81 3.97 -6.13
C PHE A 127 6.91 5.37 -5.53
N TYR A 128 6.40 5.54 -4.30
CA TYR A 128 6.43 6.78 -3.53
C TYR A 128 7.09 6.52 -2.19
N PHE A 129 8.16 7.24 -1.89
CA PHE A 129 9.00 7.06 -0.71
C PHE A 129 8.76 8.19 0.27
N TYR A 130 8.34 7.83 1.48
CA TYR A 130 8.10 8.77 2.58
C TYR A 130 9.10 8.54 3.69
N GLU A 131 9.57 9.64 4.26
CA GLU A 131 10.45 9.66 5.43
C GLU A 131 9.80 10.44 6.55
N LYS A 132 9.93 9.94 7.78
CA LYS A 132 9.49 10.64 8.98
C LYS A 132 10.34 11.88 9.19
N LYS A 133 9.69 12.99 9.58
CA LYS A 133 10.36 14.28 9.87
C LYS A 133 11.10 14.23 11.21
#